data_47627b7d64cc7fd29a2aec1ee8dc3900
#
_entry.id   47627b7d64cc7fd29a2aec1ee8dc3900
#
_cell.length_a   1.000
_cell.length_b   1.000
_cell.length_c   1.000
_cell.angle_alpha   90.00
_cell.angle_beta   90.00
_cell.angle_gamma   90.00
#
_symmetry.space_group_name_H-M   'P 1'
#
loop_
_entity.id
_entity.type
_entity.pdbx_description
1 polymer ?
#
loop_
_entity_poly.entity_id
_entity_poly.type
_entity_poly.pdbx_seq_one_letter_code
_entity_poly.pdbx_strand_id
1 'polypeptide(L)'
;MQSFLQLVAHDLYAKIGNDLSRTVLVFPNKRANLFFNEHLAGESDQPIWSPAAMSISDLFRKLSVQKAGDPIRLVCELYKVFREETESQETLDDFYFWGELLISDFDDVDKNLVDADKLFSNLQDLKNLMDDYEFLDKEQEEAIQQFFQNFSIERRTVLKEKFISLWDKLGTIYHRYRENLAELGIAYEGMLYRNVIEQLDTTRLKYDKYIFVGFNVLNKVETKFFQLLQDADKAMFYWDYDLFYTKQIVKHEAGEFINRNLKLFPNELPESCFDTLRKPKNIRYISASTENAQARFLPEWVQSTLSTANEEKENAVVLCNCLLYTSPSPRDTR
;
A
#
# COMPACT_ATOMS: atom_id res chain seq x y z
N MET A 1 28.40 6.51 -2.61
CA MET A 1 27.14 7.30 -2.53
C MET A 1 26.37 6.75 -1.33
N GLN A 2 25.95 7.57 -0.42
CA GLN A 2 25.19 7.10 0.75
C GLN A 2 23.78 6.65 0.31
N SER A 3 23.31 5.55 0.89
CA SER A 3 21.93 5.10 0.66
C SER A 3 20.93 6.00 1.40
N PHE A 4 19.66 5.99 1.00
CA PHE A 4 18.60 6.75 1.67
C PHE A 4 18.52 6.38 3.16
N LEU A 5 18.50 5.09 3.49
CA LEU A 5 18.43 4.63 4.88
C LEU A 5 19.66 5.02 5.70
N GLN A 6 20.83 5.09 5.08
CA GLN A 6 22.04 5.60 5.74
C GLN A 6 21.91 7.08 6.08
N LEU A 7 21.38 7.91 5.15
CA LEU A 7 21.11 9.33 5.43
C LEU A 7 20.10 9.50 6.57
N VAL A 8 19.06 8.68 6.61
CA VAL A 8 18.05 8.67 7.69
C VAL A 8 18.69 8.29 9.02
N ALA A 9 19.51 7.24 9.06
CA ALA A 9 20.19 6.81 10.28
C ALA A 9 21.11 7.90 10.83
N HIS A 10 21.89 8.53 9.95
CA HIS A 10 22.78 9.62 10.30
C HIS A 10 22.04 10.83 10.88
N ASP A 11 20.98 11.29 10.21
CA ASP A 11 20.18 12.45 10.64
C ASP A 11 19.47 12.19 11.97
N LEU A 12 18.89 11.00 12.14
CA LEU A 12 18.24 10.60 13.39
C LEU A 12 19.24 10.54 14.56
N TYR A 13 20.40 9.94 14.32
CA TYR A 13 21.44 9.90 15.33
C TYR A 13 21.93 11.32 15.70
N ALA A 14 22.11 12.20 14.73
CA ALA A 14 22.49 13.58 14.96
C ALA A 14 21.44 14.39 15.74
N LYS A 15 20.14 14.13 15.52
CA LYS A 15 19.04 14.86 16.17
C LYS A 15 18.69 14.33 17.57
N ILE A 16 18.74 13.01 17.77
CA ILE A 16 18.23 12.36 18.98
C ILE A 16 19.36 11.83 19.86
N GLY A 17 20.48 11.44 19.28
CA GLY A 17 21.62 10.85 20.00
C GLY A 17 21.49 9.34 20.19
N ASN A 18 22.13 8.82 21.26
CA ASN A 18 22.27 7.38 21.51
C ASN A 18 21.00 6.70 22.04
N ASP A 19 20.01 7.43 22.53
CA ASP A 19 18.80 6.84 23.10
C ASP A 19 17.58 7.09 22.21
N LEU A 20 17.30 6.12 21.32
CA LEU A 20 16.12 6.11 20.47
C LEU A 20 14.99 5.20 21.02
N SER A 21 15.11 4.70 22.26
CA SER A 21 14.15 3.73 22.83
C SER A 21 12.71 4.23 22.91
N ARG A 22 12.52 5.56 22.99
CA ARG A 22 11.19 6.20 23.00
C ARG A 22 10.67 6.58 21.62
N THR A 23 11.34 6.15 20.56
CA THR A 23 10.95 6.39 19.17
C THR A 23 10.52 5.12 18.48
N VAL A 24 9.73 5.26 17.44
CA VAL A 24 9.34 4.15 16.56
C VAL A 24 9.50 4.53 15.10
N LEU A 25 10.23 3.69 14.37
CA LEU A 25 10.33 3.76 12.92
C LEU A 25 9.16 3.02 12.29
N VAL A 26 8.48 3.68 11.41
CA VAL A 26 7.35 3.13 10.65
C VAL A 26 7.72 3.08 9.18
N PHE A 27 7.68 1.89 8.62
CA PHE A 27 8.02 1.62 7.22
C PHE A 27 6.80 1.09 6.46
N PRO A 28 6.75 1.24 5.13
CA PRO A 28 5.76 0.54 4.31
C PRO A 28 5.89 -1.00 4.40
N ASN A 29 7.12 -1.51 4.60
CA ASN A 29 7.39 -2.94 4.73
C ASN A 29 8.47 -3.21 5.79
N LYS A 30 8.55 -4.48 6.25
CA LYS A 30 9.45 -4.88 7.35
C LYS A 30 10.93 -4.98 6.95
N ARG A 31 11.26 -5.08 5.66
CA ARG A 31 12.64 -5.34 5.22
C ARG A 31 13.56 -4.14 5.43
N ALA A 32 13.04 -2.94 5.27
CA ALA A 32 13.83 -1.72 5.42
C ALA A 32 14.49 -1.58 6.79
N ASN A 33 13.85 -2.13 7.83
CA ASN A 33 14.39 -2.08 9.19
C ASN A 33 15.74 -2.80 9.35
N LEU A 34 15.97 -3.89 8.62
CA LEU A 34 17.24 -4.62 8.71
C LEU A 34 18.41 -3.75 8.27
N PHE A 35 18.29 -3.10 7.12
CA PHE A 35 19.31 -2.20 6.59
C PHE A 35 19.45 -0.93 7.42
N PHE A 36 18.35 -0.38 7.93
CA PHE A 36 18.40 0.79 8.80
C PHE A 36 19.20 0.51 10.06
N ASN A 37 18.96 -0.62 10.73
CA ASN A 37 19.68 -0.98 11.96
C ASN A 37 21.17 -1.19 11.73
N GLU A 38 21.57 -1.74 10.58
CA GLU A 38 22.97 -1.89 10.18
C GLU A 38 23.63 -0.51 10.04
N HIS A 39 23.00 0.42 9.35
CA HIS A 39 23.50 1.79 9.21
C HIS A 39 23.55 2.53 10.56
N LEU A 40 22.50 2.39 11.37
CA LEU A 40 22.46 3.02 12.69
C LEU A 40 23.58 2.52 13.61
N ALA A 41 23.88 1.22 13.57
CA ALA A 41 24.98 0.64 14.35
C ALA A 41 26.35 1.19 13.95
N GLY A 42 26.51 1.64 12.71
CA GLY A 42 27.73 2.27 12.20
C GLY A 42 27.91 3.75 12.59
N GLU A 43 26.89 4.40 13.19
CA GLU A 43 26.97 5.83 13.51
C GLU A 43 27.77 6.14 14.82
N SER A 44 27.99 5.14 15.67
CA SER A 44 28.68 5.32 16.94
C SER A 44 29.41 4.07 17.41
N ASP A 45 30.61 4.27 18.00
CA ASP A 45 31.32 3.24 18.75
C ASP A 45 30.72 2.98 20.15
N GLN A 46 29.80 3.82 20.60
CA GLN A 46 29.09 3.67 21.87
C GLN A 46 27.79 2.89 21.65
N PRO A 47 27.29 2.14 22.65
CA PRO A 47 26.01 1.46 22.57
C PRO A 47 24.87 2.43 22.27
N ILE A 48 24.01 2.05 21.30
CA ILE A 48 22.81 2.79 20.93
C ILE A 48 21.59 2.01 21.40
N TRP A 49 20.68 2.67 22.10
CA TRP A 49 19.36 2.12 22.39
C TRP A 49 18.50 2.20 21.11
N SER A 50 18.32 1.06 20.47
CA SER A 50 17.62 0.97 19.18
C SER A 50 16.16 1.43 19.29
N PRO A 51 15.63 2.15 18.29
CA PRO A 51 14.21 2.45 18.20
C PRO A 51 13.40 1.17 17.99
N ALA A 52 12.10 1.22 18.34
CA ALA A 52 11.17 0.22 17.84
C ALA A 52 11.02 0.36 16.34
N ALA A 53 10.77 -0.74 15.63
CA ALA A 53 10.47 -0.69 14.20
C ALA A 53 9.30 -1.59 13.84
N MET A 54 8.43 -1.11 12.94
CA MET A 54 7.26 -1.85 12.49
C MET A 54 6.76 -1.34 11.15
N SER A 55 5.92 -2.14 10.50
CA SER A 55 5.18 -1.67 9.32
C SER A 55 4.00 -0.79 9.74
N ILE A 56 3.48 -0.02 8.78
CA ILE A 56 2.26 0.78 9.02
C ILE A 56 1.07 -0.10 9.41
N SER A 57 0.91 -1.27 8.78
CA SER A 57 -0.14 -2.23 9.13
C SER A 57 0.02 -2.76 10.57
N ASP A 58 1.26 -3.09 10.99
CA ASP A 58 1.50 -3.52 12.36
C ASP A 58 1.20 -2.41 13.39
N LEU A 59 1.47 -1.14 13.02
CA LEU A 59 1.16 0.01 13.86
C LEU A 59 -0.35 0.15 14.06
N PHE A 60 -1.14 0.16 12.98
CA PHE A 60 -2.59 0.24 13.08
C PHE A 60 -3.18 -0.94 13.87
N ARG A 61 -2.68 -2.17 13.65
CA ARG A 61 -3.10 -3.35 14.44
C ARG A 61 -2.81 -3.21 15.94
N LYS A 62 -1.70 -2.56 16.32
CA LYS A 62 -1.37 -2.31 17.73
C LYS A 62 -2.21 -1.20 18.35
N LEU A 63 -2.67 -0.23 17.57
CA LEU A 63 -3.52 0.86 18.02
C LEU A 63 -5.01 0.47 18.08
N SER A 64 -5.39 -0.55 17.32
CA SER A 64 -6.78 -1.02 17.25
C SER A 64 -7.20 -1.80 18.49
N VAL A 65 -8.44 -1.60 18.90
CA VAL A 65 -9.14 -2.43 19.90
C VAL A 65 -9.57 -3.77 19.29
N GLN A 66 -9.91 -3.77 17.99
CA GLN A 66 -10.32 -4.95 17.24
C GLN A 66 -9.12 -5.72 16.71
N LYS A 67 -9.27 -7.03 16.55
CA LYS A 67 -8.27 -7.89 15.91
C LYS A 67 -8.55 -7.99 14.41
N ALA A 68 -7.49 -8.13 13.63
CA ALA A 68 -7.65 -8.47 12.22
C ALA A 68 -8.33 -9.84 12.10
N GLY A 69 -9.42 -9.91 11.33
CA GLY A 69 -10.14 -11.15 11.07
C GLY A 69 -9.35 -12.08 10.14
N ASP A 70 -9.57 -13.37 10.31
CA ASP A 70 -9.11 -14.34 9.32
C ASP A 70 -9.87 -14.15 8.01
N PRO A 71 -9.22 -14.17 6.83
CA PRO A 71 -9.85 -13.91 5.53
C PRO A 71 -11.07 -14.79 5.25
N ILE A 72 -10.98 -16.10 5.53
CA ILE A 72 -12.08 -17.04 5.32
C ILE A 72 -13.25 -16.70 6.24
N ARG A 73 -12.96 -16.40 7.51
CA ARG A 73 -13.98 -16.00 8.47
C ARG A 73 -14.68 -14.71 8.06
N LEU A 74 -13.93 -13.73 7.56
CA LEU A 74 -14.49 -12.46 7.06
C LEU A 74 -15.48 -12.71 5.93
N VAL A 75 -15.15 -13.58 4.96
CA VAL A 75 -16.08 -13.96 3.88
C VAL A 75 -17.31 -14.69 4.42
N CYS A 76 -17.14 -15.61 5.37
CA CYS A 76 -18.26 -16.32 5.98
C CYS A 76 -19.23 -15.38 6.73
N GLU A 77 -18.71 -14.41 7.47
CA GLU A 77 -19.55 -13.43 8.17
C GLU A 77 -20.25 -12.50 7.18
N LEU A 78 -19.58 -12.07 6.10
CA LEU A 78 -20.23 -11.30 5.04
C LEU A 78 -21.32 -12.11 4.33
N TYR A 79 -21.09 -13.39 4.08
CA TYR A 79 -22.08 -14.28 3.48
C TYR A 79 -23.36 -14.40 4.29
N LYS A 80 -23.27 -14.46 5.63
CA LYS A 80 -24.45 -14.48 6.50
C LYS A 80 -25.29 -13.23 6.32
N VAL A 81 -24.65 -12.05 6.39
CA VAL A 81 -25.32 -10.75 6.19
C VAL A 81 -25.91 -10.66 4.78
N PHE A 82 -25.14 -11.08 3.77
CA PHE A 82 -25.59 -11.08 2.38
C PHE A 82 -26.85 -11.92 2.19
N ARG A 83 -26.89 -13.15 2.74
CA ARG A 83 -28.06 -14.03 2.64
C ARG A 83 -29.29 -13.45 3.33
N GLU A 84 -29.11 -12.87 4.50
CA GLU A 84 -30.20 -12.26 5.27
C GLU A 84 -30.80 -11.06 4.51
N GLU A 85 -29.96 -10.21 3.91
CA GLU A 85 -30.41 -9.00 3.20
C GLU A 85 -30.98 -9.29 1.82
N THR A 86 -30.42 -10.27 1.10
CA THR A 86 -30.80 -10.52 -0.29
C THR A 86 -31.77 -11.70 -0.45
N GLU A 87 -32.01 -12.48 0.61
CA GLU A 87 -32.79 -13.73 0.57
C GLU A 87 -32.24 -14.72 -0.49
N SER A 88 -30.94 -14.59 -0.82
CA SER A 88 -30.27 -15.38 -1.84
C SER A 88 -30.20 -16.85 -1.45
N GLN A 89 -30.37 -17.72 -2.44
CA GLN A 89 -30.19 -19.19 -2.30
C GLN A 89 -28.79 -19.64 -2.75
N GLU A 90 -27.90 -18.71 -3.06
CA GLU A 90 -26.53 -19.02 -3.44
C GLU A 90 -25.81 -19.73 -2.31
N THR A 91 -24.94 -20.68 -2.69
CA THR A 91 -24.09 -21.38 -1.73
C THR A 91 -22.88 -20.51 -1.33
N LEU A 92 -22.21 -20.87 -0.25
CA LEU A 92 -20.98 -20.20 0.15
C LEU A 92 -19.90 -20.28 -0.97
N ASP A 93 -19.82 -21.41 -1.66
CA ASP A 93 -18.85 -21.62 -2.75
C ASP A 93 -19.10 -20.67 -3.93
N ASP A 94 -20.38 -20.46 -4.29
CA ASP A 94 -20.75 -19.52 -5.34
C ASP A 94 -20.49 -18.06 -4.95
N PHE A 95 -20.67 -17.74 -3.66
CA PHE A 95 -20.51 -16.41 -3.11
C PHE A 95 -19.03 -16.06 -2.84
N TYR A 96 -18.16 -17.05 -2.57
CA TYR A 96 -16.84 -16.82 -1.97
C TYR A 96 -16.00 -15.80 -2.74
N PHE A 97 -15.89 -15.95 -4.04
CA PHE A 97 -15.15 -14.99 -4.90
C PHE A 97 -15.74 -13.57 -4.83
N TRP A 98 -17.05 -13.47 -4.83
CA TRP A 98 -17.75 -12.19 -4.68
C TRP A 98 -17.55 -11.58 -3.31
N GLY A 99 -17.57 -12.40 -2.28
CA GLY A 99 -17.33 -11.98 -0.93
C GLY A 99 -15.94 -11.37 -0.75
N GLU A 100 -14.90 -11.97 -1.32
CA GLU A 100 -13.56 -11.40 -1.31
C GLU A 100 -13.50 -10.06 -2.04
N LEU A 101 -14.16 -9.93 -3.20
CA LEU A 101 -14.21 -8.68 -3.95
C LEU A 101 -14.94 -7.57 -3.17
N LEU A 102 -16.11 -7.88 -2.60
CA LEU A 102 -16.86 -6.91 -1.77
C LEU A 102 -16.08 -6.47 -0.53
N ILE A 103 -15.35 -7.38 0.13
CA ILE A 103 -14.48 -7.02 1.26
C ILE A 103 -13.37 -6.07 0.79
N SER A 104 -12.79 -6.31 -0.38
CA SER A 104 -11.79 -5.41 -0.96
C SER A 104 -12.36 -4.03 -1.25
N ASP A 105 -13.58 -3.93 -1.81
CA ASP A 105 -14.25 -2.66 -2.07
C ASP A 105 -14.58 -1.92 -0.76
N PHE A 106 -15.08 -2.62 0.25
CA PHE A 106 -15.34 -2.05 1.57
C PHE A 106 -14.05 -1.59 2.26
N ASP A 107 -12.96 -2.33 2.08
CA ASP A 107 -11.62 -1.98 2.55
C ASP A 107 -11.16 -0.64 1.93
N ASP A 108 -11.36 -0.47 0.63
CA ASP A 108 -11.03 0.77 -0.07
C ASP A 108 -11.92 1.95 0.36
N VAL A 109 -13.21 1.73 0.58
CA VAL A 109 -14.14 2.74 1.12
C VAL A 109 -13.64 3.24 2.47
N ASP A 110 -13.25 2.33 3.35
CA ASP A 110 -12.78 2.67 4.69
C ASP A 110 -11.38 3.30 4.69
N LYS A 111 -10.41 2.76 3.94
CA LYS A 111 -9.05 3.31 3.80
C LYS A 111 -9.04 4.71 3.18
N ASN A 112 -10.04 5.02 2.36
CA ASN A 112 -10.17 6.33 1.76
C ASN A 112 -11.15 7.25 2.50
N LEU A 113 -11.65 6.86 3.68
CA LEU A 113 -12.59 7.63 4.51
C LEU A 113 -13.79 8.12 3.69
N VAL A 114 -14.27 7.30 2.76
CA VAL A 114 -15.42 7.64 1.93
C VAL A 114 -16.68 7.61 2.77
N ASP A 115 -17.59 8.55 2.53
CA ASP A 115 -18.94 8.55 3.07
C ASP A 115 -19.73 7.44 2.33
N ALA A 116 -19.90 6.31 2.99
CA ALA A 116 -20.52 5.12 2.40
C ALA A 116 -21.98 5.38 1.99
N ASP A 117 -22.72 6.17 2.78
CA ASP A 117 -24.12 6.46 2.49
C ASP A 117 -24.25 7.27 1.20
N LYS A 118 -23.38 8.29 1.02
CA LYS A 118 -23.36 9.06 -0.24
C LYS A 118 -22.85 8.23 -1.42
N LEU A 119 -21.85 7.35 -1.20
CA LEU A 119 -21.35 6.50 -2.26
C LEU A 119 -22.45 5.57 -2.77
N PHE A 120 -23.11 4.85 -1.87
CA PHE A 120 -24.12 3.86 -2.24
C PHE A 120 -25.41 4.49 -2.77
N SER A 121 -25.83 5.67 -2.27
CA SER A 121 -26.95 6.41 -2.85
C SER A 121 -26.62 6.96 -4.23
N ASN A 122 -25.41 7.47 -4.48
CA ASN A 122 -25.00 7.93 -5.80
C ASN A 122 -24.94 6.79 -6.82
N LEU A 123 -24.53 5.58 -6.39
CA LEU A 123 -24.56 4.39 -7.24
C LEU A 123 -26.00 4.00 -7.61
N GLN A 124 -26.95 4.17 -6.69
CA GLN A 124 -28.37 3.94 -6.96
C GLN A 124 -28.94 4.98 -7.93
N ASP A 125 -28.54 6.25 -7.81
CA ASP A 125 -28.92 7.32 -8.73
C ASP A 125 -28.34 7.09 -10.14
N LEU A 126 -27.09 6.64 -10.24
CA LEU A 126 -26.46 6.24 -11.49
C LEU A 126 -27.20 5.08 -12.16
N LYS A 127 -27.71 4.11 -11.37
CA LYS A 127 -28.56 3.03 -11.87
C LYS A 127 -29.84 3.56 -12.52
N ASN A 128 -30.52 4.47 -11.83
CA ASN A 128 -31.75 5.09 -12.34
C ASN A 128 -31.49 5.89 -13.63
N LEU A 129 -30.29 6.48 -13.77
CA LEU A 129 -29.83 7.15 -15.00
C LEU A 129 -29.41 6.17 -16.11
N MET A 130 -28.96 4.95 -15.76
CA MET A 130 -28.56 3.92 -16.74
C MET A 130 -29.74 3.26 -17.47
N ASP A 131 -30.95 3.36 -16.91
CA ASP A 131 -32.16 2.97 -17.61
C ASP A 131 -32.50 3.97 -18.74
N ASP A 132 -31.92 5.20 -18.73
CA ASP A 132 -31.97 6.22 -19.77
C ASP A 132 -30.56 6.45 -20.37
N TYR A 133 -30.15 5.62 -21.33
CA TYR A 133 -28.79 5.49 -21.88
C TYR A 133 -28.18 6.73 -22.58
N GLU A 134 -28.75 7.92 -22.53
CA GLU A 134 -28.34 9.08 -23.34
C GLU A 134 -27.36 10.06 -22.68
N PHE A 135 -26.92 9.88 -21.41
CA PHE A 135 -26.22 10.96 -20.68
C PHE A 135 -24.84 10.60 -20.07
N LEU A 136 -24.29 9.41 -20.34
CA LEU A 136 -22.97 9.05 -19.84
C LEU A 136 -21.87 9.61 -20.76
N ASP A 137 -20.84 10.24 -20.18
CA ASP A 137 -19.65 10.55 -20.95
C ASP A 137 -18.82 9.27 -21.23
N LYS A 138 -17.94 9.32 -22.23
CA LYS A 138 -17.18 8.15 -22.69
C LYS A 138 -16.28 7.53 -21.60
N GLU A 139 -15.77 8.35 -20.66
CA GLU A 139 -14.88 7.86 -19.57
C GLU A 139 -15.69 7.09 -18.53
N GLN A 140 -16.90 7.53 -18.25
CA GLN A 140 -17.84 6.83 -17.36
C GLN A 140 -18.34 5.53 -17.97
N GLU A 141 -18.64 5.54 -19.27
CA GLU A 141 -19.05 4.35 -20.02
C GLU A 141 -17.90 3.31 -20.09
N GLU A 142 -16.66 3.74 -20.32
CA GLU A 142 -15.49 2.87 -20.32
C GLU A 142 -15.18 2.29 -18.93
N ALA A 143 -15.28 3.08 -17.85
CA ALA A 143 -15.09 2.60 -16.48
C ALA A 143 -16.14 1.54 -16.10
N ILE A 144 -17.39 1.77 -16.49
CA ILE A 144 -18.49 0.83 -16.27
C ILE A 144 -18.33 -0.42 -17.15
N GLN A 145 -17.92 -0.26 -18.42
CA GLN A 145 -17.64 -1.40 -19.30
C GLN A 145 -16.45 -2.22 -18.82
N GLN A 146 -15.42 -1.59 -18.27
CA GLN A 146 -14.24 -2.27 -17.71
C GLN A 146 -14.61 -3.08 -16.46
N PHE A 147 -15.47 -2.56 -15.60
CA PHE A 147 -16.03 -3.27 -14.46
C PHE A 147 -16.89 -4.48 -14.91
N PHE A 148 -17.64 -4.35 -16.00
CA PHE A 148 -18.50 -5.42 -16.55
C PHE A 148 -17.77 -6.37 -17.51
N GLN A 149 -16.55 -6.07 -18.01
CA GLN A 149 -15.81 -6.94 -18.93
C GLN A 149 -15.42 -8.30 -18.35
N ASN A 150 -15.38 -8.41 -17.02
CA ASN A 150 -15.13 -9.69 -16.34
C ASN A 150 -16.34 -10.65 -16.37
N PHE A 151 -17.48 -10.24 -16.94
CA PHE A 151 -18.70 -11.04 -17.02
C PHE A 151 -18.94 -11.53 -18.45
N SER A 152 -19.06 -12.85 -18.63
CA SER A 152 -19.34 -13.46 -19.93
C SER A 152 -20.72 -13.07 -20.49
N ILE A 153 -20.75 -12.81 -21.80
CA ILE A 153 -21.86 -12.18 -22.55
C ILE A 153 -23.19 -12.97 -22.48
N GLU A 154 -23.15 -14.28 -22.30
CA GLU A 154 -24.35 -15.15 -22.40
C GLU A 154 -25.20 -15.24 -21.12
N ARG A 155 -24.71 -14.77 -19.99
CA ARG A 155 -25.45 -14.70 -18.70
C ARG A 155 -25.85 -13.28 -18.30
N ARG A 156 -25.71 -12.31 -19.20
CA ARG A 156 -25.81 -10.87 -18.91
C ARG A 156 -27.15 -10.43 -18.30
N THR A 157 -28.27 -10.96 -18.74
CA THR A 157 -29.57 -10.41 -18.33
C THR A 157 -29.94 -10.79 -16.92
N VAL A 158 -29.81 -12.05 -16.53
CA VAL A 158 -30.17 -12.53 -15.18
C VAL A 158 -29.14 -12.10 -14.14
N LEU A 159 -27.85 -12.10 -14.52
CA LEU A 159 -26.77 -11.62 -13.64
C LEU A 159 -26.82 -10.10 -13.47
N LYS A 160 -27.18 -9.35 -14.51
CA LYS A 160 -27.38 -7.90 -14.44
C LYS A 160 -28.52 -7.54 -13.50
N GLU A 161 -29.67 -8.22 -13.57
CA GLU A 161 -30.81 -7.97 -12.66
C GLU A 161 -30.46 -8.32 -11.21
N LYS A 162 -29.80 -9.46 -10.96
CA LYS A 162 -29.33 -9.83 -9.64
C LYS A 162 -28.30 -8.85 -9.08
N PHE A 163 -27.36 -8.41 -9.91
CA PHE A 163 -26.34 -7.43 -9.51
C PHE A 163 -26.96 -6.07 -9.22
N ILE A 164 -27.91 -5.63 -10.02
CA ILE A 164 -28.66 -4.39 -9.82
C ILE A 164 -29.46 -4.44 -8.51
N SER A 165 -30.13 -5.55 -8.21
CA SER A 165 -30.84 -5.73 -6.94
C SER A 165 -29.92 -5.77 -5.73
N LEU A 166 -28.67 -6.24 -5.92
CA LEU A 166 -27.64 -6.22 -4.89
C LEU A 166 -27.17 -4.78 -4.57
N TRP A 167 -27.01 -3.93 -5.58
CA TRP A 167 -26.57 -2.56 -5.39
C TRP A 167 -27.49 -1.75 -4.47
N ASP A 168 -28.81 -1.95 -4.57
CA ASP A 168 -29.78 -1.31 -3.68
C ASP A 168 -29.58 -1.67 -2.20
N LYS A 169 -28.92 -2.82 -1.96
CA LYS A 169 -28.68 -3.36 -0.61
C LYS A 169 -27.24 -3.21 -0.13
N LEU A 170 -26.31 -2.77 -1.00
CA LEU A 170 -24.88 -2.68 -0.64
C LEU A 170 -24.61 -1.80 0.58
N GLY A 171 -25.30 -0.66 0.69
CA GLY A 171 -25.18 0.22 1.85
C GLY A 171 -25.60 -0.49 3.13
N THR A 172 -26.75 -1.17 3.11
CA THR A 172 -27.26 -1.93 4.26
C THR A 172 -26.32 -3.08 4.62
N ILE A 173 -25.82 -3.83 3.60
CA ILE A 173 -24.88 -4.94 3.78
C ILE A 173 -23.58 -4.41 4.40
N TYR A 174 -23.03 -3.31 3.90
CA TYR A 174 -21.83 -2.69 4.44
C TYR A 174 -21.97 -2.34 5.94
N HIS A 175 -23.05 -1.65 6.33
CA HIS A 175 -23.26 -1.25 7.73
C HIS A 175 -23.49 -2.45 8.63
N ARG A 176 -24.39 -3.36 8.26
CA ARG A 176 -24.65 -4.57 9.06
C ARG A 176 -23.44 -5.48 9.18
N TYR A 177 -22.65 -5.60 8.13
CA TYR A 177 -21.41 -6.36 8.15
C TYR A 177 -20.41 -5.77 9.15
N ARG A 178 -20.22 -4.46 9.13
CA ARG A 178 -19.35 -3.75 10.09
C ARG A 178 -19.83 -3.90 11.53
N GLU A 179 -21.14 -3.78 11.77
CA GLU A 179 -21.74 -4.01 13.09
C GLU A 179 -21.48 -5.45 13.59
N ASN A 180 -21.76 -6.44 12.77
CA ASN A 180 -21.51 -7.86 13.09
C ASN A 180 -20.02 -8.11 13.42
N LEU A 181 -19.10 -7.60 12.60
CA LEU A 181 -17.67 -7.72 12.87
C LEU A 181 -17.26 -7.00 14.16
N ALA A 182 -17.84 -5.85 14.46
CA ALA A 182 -17.57 -5.11 15.68
C ALA A 182 -18.02 -5.88 16.92
N GLU A 183 -19.19 -6.52 16.90
CA GLU A 183 -19.67 -7.38 17.98
C GLU A 183 -18.76 -8.60 18.20
N LEU A 184 -18.20 -9.15 17.11
CA LEU A 184 -17.24 -10.25 17.17
C LEU A 184 -15.83 -9.83 17.60
N GLY A 185 -15.57 -8.53 17.75
CA GLY A 185 -14.25 -7.97 18.08
C GLY A 185 -13.20 -8.13 16.99
N ILE A 186 -13.62 -8.32 15.74
CA ILE A 186 -12.76 -8.46 14.58
C ILE A 186 -13.05 -7.39 13.52
N ALA A 187 -12.13 -7.19 12.59
CA ALA A 187 -12.28 -6.25 11.49
C ALA A 187 -11.47 -6.68 10.27
N TYR A 188 -11.89 -6.30 9.06
CA TYR A 188 -11.00 -6.24 7.90
C TYR A 188 -10.08 -5.01 8.02
N GLU A 189 -9.02 -4.95 7.21
CA GLU A 189 -7.94 -3.99 7.44
C GLU A 189 -8.40 -2.53 7.36
N GLY A 190 -9.19 -2.15 6.34
CA GLY A 190 -9.70 -0.79 6.18
C GLY A 190 -10.62 -0.36 7.32
N MET A 191 -11.54 -1.24 7.75
CA MET A 191 -12.38 -1.00 8.92
C MET A 191 -11.54 -0.76 10.18
N LEU A 192 -10.51 -1.58 10.38
CA LEU A 192 -9.59 -1.43 11.51
C LEU A 192 -8.88 -0.08 11.47
N TYR A 193 -8.36 0.32 10.30
CA TYR A 193 -7.67 1.60 10.12
C TYR A 193 -8.59 2.79 10.37
N ARG A 194 -9.80 2.77 9.80
CA ARG A 194 -10.80 3.82 9.99
C ARG A 194 -11.18 3.98 11.47
N ASN A 195 -11.47 2.87 12.15
CA ASN A 195 -11.84 2.88 13.56
C ASN A 195 -10.71 3.43 14.45
N VAL A 196 -9.44 3.10 14.12
CA VAL A 196 -8.28 3.69 14.82
C VAL A 196 -8.28 5.21 14.68
N ILE A 197 -8.48 5.73 13.46
CA ILE A 197 -8.45 7.20 13.23
C ILE A 197 -9.62 7.91 13.92
N GLU A 198 -10.78 7.31 13.93
CA GLU A 198 -11.99 7.89 14.57
C GLU A 198 -11.88 7.92 16.09
N GLN A 199 -11.08 7.04 16.70
CA GLN A 199 -10.93 6.90 18.15
C GLN A 199 -9.56 7.29 18.69
N LEU A 200 -8.66 7.78 17.82
CA LEU A 200 -7.27 8.05 18.19
C LEU A 200 -7.14 9.16 19.24
N ASP A 201 -6.61 8.79 20.38
CA ASP A 201 -6.13 9.74 21.40
C ASP A 201 -4.60 9.83 21.36
N THR A 202 -4.08 10.91 20.78
CA THR A 202 -2.64 11.09 20.60
C THR A 202 -1.89 11.23 21.94
N THR A 203 -2.59 11.55 23.03
CA THR A 203 -1.97 11.65 24.36
C THR A 203 -1.62 10.31 24.97
N ARG A 204 -2.30 9.24 24.53
CA ARG A 204 -2.12 7.86 25.01
C ARG A 204 -1.15 7.05 24.18
N LEU A 205 -0.54 7.64 23.16
CA LEU A 205 0.43 6.96 22.32
C LEU A 205 1.71 6.64 23.10
N LYS A 206 2.21 5.42 22.86
CA LYS A 206 3.34 4.83 23.60
C LYS A 206 4.66 5.57 23.38
N TYR A 207 4.92 6.00 22.15
CA TYR A 207 6.19 6.59 21.75
C TYR A 207 6.10 8.10 21.71
N ASP A 208 7.24 8.76 21.97
CA ASP A 208 7.33 10.22 21.91
C ASP A 208 7.38 10.71 20.48
N LYS A 209 8.07 9.98 19.59
CA LYS A 209 8.16 10.29 18.16
C LYS A 209 7.88 9.05 17.30
N TYR A 210 7.10 9.26 16.26
CA TYR A 210 6.77 8.32 15.18
C TYR A 210 7.47 8.79 13.92
N ILE A 211 8.38 8.00 13.41
CA ILE A 211 9.28 8.36 12.32
C ILE A 211 8.88 7.57 11.08
N PHE A 212 8.28 8.24 10.11
CA PHE A 212 7.77 7.64 8.88
C PHE A 212 8.84 7.68 7.78
N VAL A 213 9.24 6.53 7.27
CA VAL A 213 10.41 6.40 6.38
C VAL A 213 10.05 5.69 5.09
N GLY A 214 10.29 6.34 3.94
CA GLY A 214 10.21 5.74 2.62
C GLY A 214 8.81 5.45 2.10
N PHE A 215 7.82 6.21 2.54
CA PHE A 215 6.47 6.17 1.97
C PHE A 215 6.40 6.92 0.65
N ASN A 216 5.46 6.54 -0.21
CA ASN A 216 5.19 7.22 -1.47
C ASN A 216 3.70 7.52 -1.63
N VAL A 217 2.89 6.50 -1.91
CA VAL A 217 1.43 6.64 -2.01
C VAL A 217 0.83 6.48 -0.63
N LEU A 218 0.04 7.46 -0.21
CA LEU A 218 -0.72 7.41 1.04
C LEU A 218 -2.20 7.36 0.72
N ASN A 219 -2.93 6.48 1.39
CA ASN A 219 -4.38 6.55 1.42
C ASN A 219 -4.87 7.67 2.37
N LYS A 220 -6.16 7.95 2.39
CA LYS A 220 -6.70 9.06 3.21
C LYS A 220 -6.59 8.80 4.71
N VAL A 221 -6.72 7.55 5.15
CA VAL A 221 -6.54 7.16 6.56
C VAL A 221 -5.10 7.42 7.00
N GLU A 222 -4.11 6.98 6.22
CA GLU A 222 -2.70 7.23 6.52
C GLU A 222 -2.37 8.72 6.51
N THR A 223 -2.87 9.45 5.53
CA THR A 223 -2.72 10.92 5.46
C THR A 223 -3.28 11.59 6.71
N LYS A 224 -4.49 11.20 7.15
CA LYS A 224 -5.12 11.73 8.35
C LYS A 224 -4.34 11.36 9.62
N PHE A 225 -3.85 10.13 9.69
CA PHE A 225 -3.02 9.66 10.80
C PHE A 225 -1.72 10.48 10.93
N PHE A 226 -1.02 10.69 9.81
CA PHE A 226 0.19 11.50 9.77
C PHE A 226 -0.09 12.94 10.21
N GLN A 227 -1.21 13.53 9.77
CA GLN A 227 -1.63 14.86 10.18
C GLN A 227 -1.87 14.95 11.69
N LEU A 228 -2.61 14.00 12.27
CA LEU A 228 -2.89 13.97 13.70
C LEU A 228 -1.61 13.88 14.55
N LEU A 229 -0.63 13.09 14.10
CA LEU A 229 0.66 12.98 14.78
C LEU A 229 1.54 14.21 14.58
N GLN A 230 1.49 14.84 13.43
CA GLN A 230 2.19 16.11 13.16
C GLN A 230 1.62 17.23 14.03
N ASP A 231 0.30 17.38 14.11
CA ASP A 231 -0.38 18.37 14.93
C ASP A 231 -0.07 18.19 16.45
N ALA A 232 0.18 16.94 16.86
CA ALA A 232 0.60 16.60 18.22
C ALA A 232 2.13 16.72 18.47
N ASP A 233 2.90 17.19 17.51
CA ASP A 233 4.37 17.22 17.52
C ASP A 233 5.00 15.84 17.80
N LYS A 234 4.39 14.78 17.27
CA LYS A 234 4.86 13.39 17.44
C LYS A 234 5.35 12.74 16.14
N ALA A 235 5.36 13.43 15.02
CA ALA A 235 5.76 12.88 13.71
C ALA A 235 7.08 13.46 13.20
N MET A 236 7.85 12.61 12.50
CA MET A 236 8.98 13.00 11.66
C MET A 236 8.85 12.26 10.33
N PHE A 237 9.20 12.89 9.21
CA PHE A 237 8.98 12.34 7.87
C PHE A 237 10.26 12.31 7.06
N TYR A 238 10.59 11.15 6.52
CA TYR A 238 11.70 10.92 5.62
C TYR A 238 11.20 10.34 4.30
N TRP A 239 11.20 11.21 3.27
CA TRP A 239 10.74 10.86 1.93
C TRP A 239 11.95 10.56 1.05
N ASP A 240 11.90 9.44 0.32
CA ASP A 240 12.89 9.10 -0.70
C ASP A 240 12.37 9.52 -2.08
N TYR A 241 13.08 10.44 -2.74
CA TYR A 241 12.72 10.94 -4.06
C TYR A 241 13.93 11.49 -4.79
N ASP A 242 13.79 11.89 -6.03
CA ASP A 242 14.82 12.64 -6.75
C ASP A 242 14.22 13.93 -7.33
N LEU A 243 14.99 15.01 -7.26
CA LEU A 243 14.61 16.33 -7.77
C LEU A 243 14.32 16.30 -9.28
N PHE A 244 14.86 15.30 -9.99
CA PHE A 244 14.52 15.08 -11.39
C PHE A 244 13.03 14.91 -11.62
N TYR A 245 12.32 14.19 -10.73
CA TYR A 245 10.88 13.95 -10.86
C TYR A 245 10.00 15.04 -10.23
N THR A 246 10.52 15.79 -9.26
CA THR A 246 9.72 16.72 -8.46
C THR A 246 9.83 18.19 -8.93
N LYS A 247 10.94 18.56 -9.60
CA LYS A 247 11.21 19.95 -10.03
C LYS A 247 11.22 20.14 -11.55
N GLN A 248 10.62 19.28 -12.34
CA GLN A 248 10.53 19.47 -13.79
C GLN A 248 9.45 20.49 -14.17
N ILE A 249 9.69 21.21 -15.26
CA ILE A 249 8.71 22.11 -15.89
C ILE A 249 7.48 21.34 -16.37
N VAL A 250 7.69 20.12 -16.89
CA VAL A 250 6.63 19.16 -17.24
C VAL A 250 6.45 18.21 -16.07
N LYS A 251 5.25 18.17 -15.51
CA LYS A 251 4.91 17.26 -14.42
C LYS A 251 5.14 15.80 -14.87
N HIS A 252 5.94 15.08 -14.12
CA HIS A 252 6.17 13.65 -14.31
C HIS A 252 5.31 12.87 -13.31
N GLU A 253 4.59 11.84 -13.76
CA GLU A 253 3.69 11.03 -12.92
C GLU A 253 4.41 10.49 -11.67
N ALA A 254 5.66 10.03 -11.80
CA ALA A 254 6.46 9.54 -10.68
C ALA A 254 6.68 10.57 -9.54
N GLY A 255 6.53 11.86 -9.83
CA GLY A 255 6.65 12.92 -8.82
C GLY A 255 5.34 13.35 -8.19
N GLU A 256 4.19 12.87 -8.66
CA GLU A 256 2.88 13.42 -8.27
C GLU A 256 2.59 13.23 -6.78
N PHE A 257 2.67 11.99 -6.29
CA PHE A 257 2.39 11.67 -4.89
C PHE A 257 3.40 12.32 -3.94
N ILE A 258 4.69 12.24 -4.27
CA ILE A 258 5.76 12.87 -3.48
C ILE A 258 5.57 14.38 -3.40
N ASN A 259 5.24 15.06 -4.49
CA ASN A 259 4.98 16.51 -4.47
C ASN A 259 3.79 16.89 -3.59
N ARG A 260 2.77 16.04 -3.50
CA ARG A 260 1.64 16.21 -2.59
C ARG A 260 2.07 16.03 -1.15
N ASN A 261 2.81 14.94 -0.88
CA ASN A 261 3.27 14.59 0.46
C ASN A 261 4.22 15.64 1.04
N LEU A 262 5.20 16.12 0.25
CA LEU A 262 6.15 17.16 0.67
C LEU A 262 5.48 18.49 1.05
N LYS A 263 4.32 18.81 0.46
CA LYS A 263 3.54 19.99 0.84
C LYS A 263 2.83 19.84 2.18
N LEU A 264 2.39 18.64 2.51
CA LEU A 264 1.67 18.33 3.74
C LEU A 264 2.63 18.01 4.89
N PHE A 265 3.68 17.27 4.58
CA PHE A 265 4.62 16.67 5.52
C PHE A 265 6.05 16.96 5.07
N PRO A 266 6.68 18.03 5.55
CA PRO A 266 8.05 18.40 5.16
C PRO A 266 9.05 17.28 5.43
N ASN A 267 10.00 17.08 4.51
CA ASN A 267 11.07 16.11 4.68
C ASN A 267 12.09 16.60 5.72
N GLU A 268 12.54 15.72 6.60
CA GLU A 268 13.60 16.03 7.57
C GLU A 268 14.99 16.22 6.93
N LEU A 269 15.23 15.51 5.79
CA LEU A 269 16.48 15.64 5.06
C LEU A 269 16.45 16.83 4.10
N PRO A 270 17.58 17.55 3.92
CA PRO A 270 17.67 18.66 3.01
C PRO A 270 17.58 18.21 1.54
N GLU A 271 17.01 19.05 0.68
CA GLU A 271 16.86 18.79 -0.76
C GLU A 271 18.18 18.43 -1.47
N SER A 272 19.32 18.92 -0.97
CA SER A 272 20.64 18.62 -1.55
C SER A 272 21.00 17.14 -1.55
N CYS A 273 20.32 16.32 -0.75
CA CYS A 273 20.49 14.87 -0.72
C CYS A 273 19.85 14.17 -1.94
N PHE A 274 18.95 14.84 -2.65
CA PHE A 274 18.02 14.23 -3.61
C PHE A 274 18.28 14.59 -5.09
N ASP A 275 19.46 15.08 -5.45
CA ASP A 275 19.88 15.35 -6.83
C ASP A 275 20.93 14.32 -7.29
N THR A 276 20.51 13.05 -7.36
CA THR A 276 21.44 11.95 -7.65
C THR A 276 21.22 11.35 -9.04
N LEU A 277 20.02 11.44 -9.59
CA LEU A 277 19.66 10.85 -10.88
C LEU A 277 20.42 11.48 -12.04
N ARG A 278 20.71 12.79 -11.96
CA ARG A 278 21.48 13.54 -12.98
C ARG A 278 22.99 13.34 -12.90
N LYS A 279 23.49 12.76 -11.81
CA LYS A 279 24.94 12.49 -11.68
C LYS A 279 25.40 11.46 -12.68
N PRO A 280 26.63 11.59 -13.21
CA PRO A 280 27.18 10.59 -14.14
C PRO A 280 27.12 9.19 -13.54
N LYS A 281 26.71 8.23 -14.36
CA LYS A 281 26.60 6.80 -13.99
C LYS A 281 27.38 5.96 -15.02
N ASN A 282 27.99 4.90 -14.54
CA ASN A 282 28.56 3.90 -15.44
C ASN A 282 27.45 2.90 -15.79
N ILE A 283 26.89 3.02 -16.99
CA ILE A 283 25.80 2.17 -17.48
C ILE A 283 26.35 1.33 -18.63
N ARG A 284 26.21 0.01 -18.52
CA ARG A 284 26.57 -0.94 -19.57
C ARG A 284 25.33 -1.67 -20.04
N TYR A 285 25.02 -1.57 -21.33
CA TYR A 285 23.96 -2.31 -21.99
C TYR A 285 24.53 -3.58 -22.62
N ILE A 286 23.86 -4.70 -22.39
CA ILE A 286 24.24 -6.00 -22.93
C ILE A 286 23.04 -6.54 -23.68
N SER A 287 23.24 -6.81 -24.98
CA SER A 287 22.25 -7.45 -25.83
C SER A 287 22.56 -8.92 -25.98
N ALA A 288 21.60 -9.77 -25.83
CA ALA A 288 21.69 -11.20 -26.04
C ALA A 288 20.56 -11.69 -26.94
N SER A 289 20.83 -12.70 -27.74
CA SER A 289 19.88 -13.22 -28.73
C SER A 289 18.68 -13.95 -28.13
N THR A 290 18.79 -14.41 -26.90
CA THR A 290 17.73 -15.13 -26.17
C THR A 290 17.75 -14.76 -24.69
N GLU A 291 16.62 -14.93 -24.00
CA GLU A 291 16.51 -14.73 -22.55
C GLU A 291 17.44 -15.67 -21.76
N ASN A 292 17.57 -16.92 -22.21
CA ASN A 292 18.53 -17.87 -21.64
C ASN A 292 19.99 -17.37 -21.74
N ALA A 293 20.35 -16.75 -22.86
CA ALA A 293 21.68 -16.16 -23.02
C ALA A 293 21.87 -14.95 -22.07
N GLN A 294 20.85 -14.15 -21.83
CA GLN A 294 20.90 -13.07 -20.81
C GLN A 294 21.11 -13.65 -19.42
N ALA A 295 20.35 -14.68 -19.04
CA ALA A 295 20.49 -15.32 -17.74
C ALA A 295 21.87 -15.95 -17.51
N ARG A 296 22.45 -16.56 -18.56
CA ARG A 296 23.81 -17.16 -18.52
C ARG A 296 24.92 -16.11 -18.40
N PHE A 297 24.69 -14.89 -18.83
CA PHE A 297 25.67 -13.81 -18.68
C PHE A 297 25.75 -13.29 -17.22
N LEU A 298 24.72 -13.49 -16.42
CA LEU A 298 24.67 -12.99 -15.05
C LEU A 298 25.84 -13.47 -14.17
N PRO A 299 26.18 -14.77 -14.10
CA PRO A 299 27.37 -15.24 -13.35
C PRO A 299 28.66 -14.59 -13.80
N GLU A 300 28.88 -14.43 -15.11
CA GLU A 300 30.06 -13.79 -15.67
C GLU A 300 30.14 -12.31 -15.27
N TRP A 301 29.02 -11.61 -15.33
CA TRP A 301 28.91 -10.21 -14.87
C TRP A 301 29.22 -10.10 -13.38
N VAL A 302 28.63 -10.93 -12.54
CA VAL A 302 28.88 -10.95 -11.09
C VAL A 302 30.34 -11.20 -10.80
N GLN A 303 30.96 -12.21 -11.43
CA GLN A 303 32.35 -12.53 -11.23
C GLN A 303 33.30 -11.41 -11.67
N SER A 304 33.00 -10.74 -12.81
CA SER A 304 33.79 -9.62 -13.30
C SER A 304 33.66 -8.39 -12.40
N THR A 305 32.50 -8.20 -11.76
CA THR A 305 32.25 -7.09 -10.85
C THR A 305 32.91 -7.32 -9.49
N LEU A 306 32.81 -8.52 -8.95
CA LEU A 306 33.46 -8.91 -7.68
C LEU A 306 34.98 -8.86 -7.75
N SER A 307 35.56 -9.24 -8.87
CA SER A 307 37.02 -9.21 -9.06
C SER A 307 37.63 -7.81 -9.17
N THR A 308 36.80 -6.81 -9.48
CA THR A 308 37.20 -5.39 -9.61
C THR A 308 36.80 -4.51 -8.42
N ALA A 309 36.00 -5.03 -7.51
CA ALA A 309 35.51 -4.29 -6.34
C ALA A 309 36.42 -4.51 -5.13
N ASN A 310 36.83 -3.43 -4.47
CA ASN A 310 37.26 -3.50 -3.08
C ASN A 310 36.11 -4.08 -2.24
N GLU A 311 36.42 -4.83 -1.20
CA GLU A 311 35.54 -5.71 -0.41
C GLU A 311 34.25 -5.08 0.16
N GLU A 312 34.01 -3.78 -0.02
CA GLU A 312 32.88 -3.05 0.57
C GLU A 312 31.74 -2.69 -0.39
N LYS A 313 31.71 -3.22 -1.64
CA LYS A 313 30.64 -2.89 -2.59
C LYS A 313 29.54 -3.93 -2.61
N GLU A 314 28.34 -3.52 -2.23
CA GLU A 314 27.12 -4.29 -2.39
C GLU A 314 26.75 -4.44 -3.88
N ASN A 315 26.35 -5.64 -4.28
CA ASN A 315 25.83 -5.96 -5.59
C ASN A 315 24.36 -6.35 -5.47
N ALA A 316 23.49 -5.67 -6.22
CA ALA A 316 22.07 -6.01 -6.30
C ALA A 316 21.72 -6.50 -7.69
N VAL A 317 20.99 -7.61 -7.78
CA VAL A 317 20.47 -8.16 -9.03
C VAL A 317 18.95 -8.09 -8.98
N VAL A 318 18.38 -7.36 -9.93
CA VAL A 318 16.93 -7.29 -10.11
C VAL A 318 16.54 -8.17 -11.28
N LEU A 319 15.80 -9.24 -11.01
CA LEU A 319 15.27 -10.15 -12.03
C LEU A 319 13.84 -9.74 -12.38
N CYS A 320 13.59 -9.49 -13.67
CA CYS A 320 12.23 -9.26 -14.15
C CYS A 320 11.46 -10.59 -14.23
N ASN A 321 10.19 -10.59 -13.81
CA ASN A 321 9.34 -11.80 -13.79
C ASN A 321 9.19 -12.46 -15.16
N CYS A 322 9.25 -11.70 -16.26
CA CYS A 322 9.15 -12.24 -17.62
C CYS A 322 10.24 -13.28 -17.93
N LEU A 323 11.42 -13.20 -17.31
CA LEU A 323 12.47 -14.21 -17.46
C LEU A 323 12.15 -15.53 -16.74
N LEU A 324 11.28 -15.52 -15.75
CA LEU A 324 10.83 -16.72 -15.02
C LEU A 324 9.70 -17.45 -15.75
N TYR A 325 8.85 -16.72 -16.49
CA TYR A 325 7.68 -17.28 -17.21
C TYR A 325 8.03 -17.83 -18.59
N THR A 326 9.13 -17.43 -19.18
CA THR A 326 9.54 -17.84 -20.53
C THR A 326 10.48 -19.04 -20.57
N SER A 327 10.99 -19.49 -19.42
CA SER A 327 11.65 -20.80 -19.31
C SER A 327 10.57 -21.82 -18.94
N PRO A 328 10.09 -22.68 -19.88
CA PRO A 328 9.14 -23.71 -19.52
C PRO A 328 9.74 -24.59 -18.43
N SER A 329 9.11 -24.63 -17.28
CA SER A 329 9.48 -25.54 -16.21
C SER A 329 9.29 -26.97 -16.73
N PRO A 330 10.16 -27.94 -16.39
CA PRO A 330 9.92 -29.35 -16.68
C PRO A 330 8.58 -29.89 -16.15
N ARG A 331 7.86 -29.10 -15.34
CA ARG A 331 6.51 -29.40 -14.84
C ARG A 331 5.40 -28.97 -15.80
N ASP A 332 5.68 -28.04 -16.72
CA ASP A 332 4.68 -27.51 -17.67
C ASP A 332 4.56 -28.36 -18.96
N THR A 333 5.33 -29.43 -19.08
CA THR A 333 5.32 -30.36 -20.21
C THR A 333 4.64 -31.71 -19.90
N ARG A 334 3.67 -31.70 -18.98
CA ARG A 334 2.84 -32.90 -18.72
C ARG A 334 1.37 -32.60 -18.96
#